data_5d94397de69e999bb89ed67f48868c62
#
_entry.id   5d94397de69e999bb89ed67f48868c62
#
_cell.length_a   1.000
_cell.length_b   1.000
_cell.length_c   1.000
_cell.angle_alpha   90.00
_cell.angle_beta   90.00
_cell.angle_gamma   90.00
#
_symmetry.space_group_name_H-M   'P 1'
#
loop_
_entity.id
_entity.type
_entity.pdbx_description
1 polymer ?
#
loop_
_entity_poly.entity_id
_entity_poly.type
_entity_poly.pdbx_seq_one_letter_code
_entity_poly.pdbx_strand_id
1 'polypeptide(L)'
;PLYADYLVLATDGPTVARLIGPHVSTALPAVEPGPEVALVTLVVDAPALNKHPRGTGLLVSEQATAVRAKALTHATAKWQWVADEAGPDRHVVRLSYGRGGEDSRFSEVALADEQLITLALRDATRMTDVPLTRNNLVDADVVRWRGVLPASTPGHRKRVQEFRERASELGTLSTVGSWAAGSGLVATVRDTYEQMDRLITHAAQNWEGVKAPEPKQDAAGAPGAKPKGA
;
A
#
# COMPACT_ATOMS: atom_id res chain seq x y z
N PRO A 1 8.19 15.03 -19.87
CA PRO A 1 7.87 15.82 -18.69
C PRO A 1 6.39 16.15 -18.68
N LEU A 2 5.75 16.07 -17.49
CA LEU A 2 4.42 16.59 -17.26
C LEU A 2 4.55 17.92 -16.53
N TYR A 3 3.74 18.90 -16.92
CA TYR A 3 3.66 20.19 -16.26
C TYR A 3 2.30 20.30 -15.58
N ALA A 4 2.29 20.79 -14.36
CA ALA A 4 1.09 21.00 -13.56
C ALA A 4 1.30 22.23 -12.68
N ASP A 5 0.22 22.96 -12.42
CA ASP A 5 0.24 24.14 -11.56
C ASP A 5 0.24 23.75 -10.09
N TYR A 6 -0.40 22.65 -9.78
CA TYR A 6 -0.54 22.11 -8.44
C TYR A 6 -0.24 20.61 -8.42
N LEU A 7 0.39 20.15 -7.34
CA LEU A 7 0.76 18.76 -7.15
C LEU A 7 0.23 18.25 -5.81
N VAL A 8 -0.43 17.11 -5.83
CA VAL A 8 -0.82 16.37 -4.63
C VAL A 8 -0.04 15.07 -4.56
N LEU A 9 0.74 14.88 -3.51
CA LEU A 9 1.47 13.64 -3.25
C LEU A 9 0.67 12.78 -2.27
N ALA A 10 0.13 11.69 -2.77
CA ALA A 10 -0.67 10.71 -2.03
C ALA A 10 0.04 9.36 -1.84
N THR A 11 1.37 9.38 -1.72
CA THR A 11 2.20 8.22 -1.46
C THR A 11 2.51 8.06 0.04
N ASP A 12 3.32 7.07 0.41
CA ASP A 12 3.82 6.93 1.78
C ASP A 12 4.77 8.07 2.17
N GLY A 13 4.90 8.32 3.48
CA GLY A 13 5.68 9.43 4.01
C GLY A 13 7.16 9.42 3.60
N PRO A 14 7.90 8.31 3.70
CA PRO A 14 9.28 8.22 3.22
C PRO A 14 9.44 8.57 1.75
N THR A 15 8.50 8.14 0.90
CA THR A 15 8.50 8.47 -0.52
C THR A 15 8.24 9.96 -0.75
N VAL A 16 7.26 10.55 -0.05
CA VAL A 16 7.04 12.00 -0.08
C VAL A 16 8.31 12.76 0.32
N ALA A 17 8.93 12.38 1.46
CA ALA A 17 10.14 13.03 1.95
C ALA A 17 11.29 12.96 0.92
N ARG A 18 11.47 11.83 0.26
CA ARG A 18 12.48 11.64 -0.79
C ARG A 18 12.20 12.49 -2.02
N LEU A 19 10.93 12.63 -2.41
CA LEU A 19 10.56 13.39 -3.62
C LEU A 19 10.72 14.89 -3.42
N ILE A 20 10.30 15.43 -2.26
CA ILE A 20 10.31 16.88 -2.05
C ILE A 20 11.56 17.39 -1.32
N GLY A 21 12.29 16.52 -0.61
CA GLY A 21 13.47 16.91 0.16
C GLY A 21 14.49 17.75 -0.60
N PRO A 22 14.82 17.44 -1.87
CA PRO A 22 15.74 18.25 -2.66
C PRO A 22 15.22 19.67 -3.01
N HIS A 23 13.92 19.93 -2.83
CA HIS A 23 13.25 21.14 -3.26
C HIS A 23 12.85 22.08 -2.13
N VAL A 24 13.04 21.69 -0.87
CA VAL A 24 12.76 22.52 0.31
C VAL A 24 14.05 23.11 0.86
N SER A 25 13.94 24.31 1.44
CA SER A 25 15.13 25.06 1.93
C SER A 25 15.73 24.47 3.21
N THR A 26 14.93 23.76 3.99
CA THR A 26 15.35 23.18 5.27
C THR A 26 15.14 21.68 5.28
N ALA A 27 15.98 20.94 6.03
CA ALA A 27 15.85 19.49 6.15
C ALA A 27 14.46 19.11 6.70
N LEU A 28 13.81 18.19 6.00
CA LEU A 28 12.52 17.66 6.43
C LEU A 28 12.69 16.78 7.69
N PRO A 29 11.73 16.80 8.62
CA PRO A 29 11.70 15.84 9.71
C PRO A 29 11.64 14.40 9.18
N ALA A 30 12.34 13.50 9.86
CA ALA A 30 12.30 12.08 9.50
C ALA A 30 10.87 11.53 9.62
N VAL A 31 10.41 10.88 8.56
CA VAL A 31 9.16 10.10 8.54
C VAL A 31 9.56 8.64 8.56
N GLU A 32 9.35 8.02 9.71
CA GLU A 32 9.66 6.61 9.88
C GLU A 32 8.68 5.74 9.10
N PRO A 33 9.17 4.69 8.41
CA PRO A 33 8.29 3.69 7.83
C PRO A 33 7.54 2.98 8.96
N GLY A 34 6.25 2.75 8.77
CA GLY A 34 5.47 1.91 9.67
C GLY A 34 5.85 0.43 9.54
N PRO A 35 5.21 -0.45 10.33
CA PRO A 35 5.49 -1.88 10.30
C PRO A 35 5.22 -2.49 8.92
N GLU A 36 6.04 -3.47 8.56
CA GLU A 36 5.83 -4.26 7.36
C GLU A 36 4.78 -5.35 7.57
N VAL A 37 4.02 -5.65 6.53
CA VAL A 37 3.02 -6.72 6.49
C VAL A 37 3.23 -7.55 5.23
N ALA A 38 3.25 -8.87 5.37
CA ALA A 38 3.15 -9.78 4.24
C ALA A 38 1.75 -10.40 4.20
N LEU A 39 1.14 -10.36 3.03
CA LEU A 39 -0.12 -11.01 2.73
C LEU A 39 0.16 -12.20 1.83
N VAL A 40 -0.28 -13.38 2.24
CA VAL A 40 -0.23 -14.59 1.42
C VAL A 40 -1.63 -14.95 1.01
N THR A 41 -1.92 -14.89 -0.26
CA THR A 41 -3.17 -15.38 -0.83
C THR A 41 -2.94 -16.79 -1.36
N LEU A 42 -3.79 -17.72 -0.95
CA LEU A 42 -3.78 -19.11 -1.41
C LEU A 42 -5.09 -19.38 -2.15
N VAL A 43 -5.01 -19.94 -3.33
CA VAL A 43 -6.12 -20.52 -4.05
C VAL A 43 -6.02 -22.03 -3.91
N VAL A 44 -7.00 -22.65 -3.27
CA VAL A 44 -6.94 -24.06 -2.91
C VAL A 44 -8.20 -24.82 -3.33
N ASP A 45 -8.04 -26.02 -3.86
CA ASP A 45 -9.13 -26.97 -4.08
C ASP A 45 -9.32 -27.79 -2.80
N ALA A 46 -10.37 -27.47 -2.05
CA ALA A 46 -10.62 -28.03 -0.72
C ALA A 46 -12.13 -28.08 -0.37
N PRO A 47 -12.88 -29.11 -0.80
CA PRO A 47 -14.33 -29.21 -0.55
C PRO A 47 -14.72 -29.11 0.92
N ALA A 48 -13.83 -29.50 1.85
CA ALA A 48 -14.08 -29.36 3.29
C ALA A 48 -14.26 -27.91 3.75
N LEU A 49 -13.73 -26.94 3.00
CA LEU A 49 -13.91 -25.51 3.28
C LEU A 49 -15.28 -24.98 2.87
N ASN A 50 -16.09 -25.73 2.09
CA ASN A 50 -17.48 -25.36 1.77
C ASN A 50 -18.34 -25.16 3.02
N LYS A 51 -17.99 -25.80 4.13
CA LYS A 51 -18.68 -25.67 5.41
C LYS A 51 -18.35 -24.35 6.14
N HIS A 52 -17.42 -23.57 5.62
CA HIS A 52 -16.92 -22.32 6.22
C HIS A 52 -16.59 -22.49 7.72
N PRO A 53 -15.70 -23.40 8.10
CA PRO A 53 -15.51 -23.84 9.51
C PRO A 53 -15.10 -22.71 10.47
N ARG A 54 -14.65 -21.57 9.92
CA ARG A 54 -14.31 -20.35 10.68
C ARG A 54 -15.04 -19.11 10.13
N GLY A 55 -16.18 -19.32 9.46
CA GLY A 55 -16.95 -18.24 8.85
C GLY A 55 -16.11 -17.47 7.81
N THR A 56 -16.15 -16.14 7.85
CA THR A 56 -15.44 -15.27 6.89
C THR A 56 -13.96 -15.03 7.23
N GLY A 57 -13.49 -15.54 8.37
CA GLY A 57 -12.11 -15.39 8.81
C GLY A 57 -11.98 -15.23 10.33
N LEU A 58 -10.74 -15.06 10.78
CA LEU A 58 -10.41 -14.93 12.20
C LEU A 58 -9.15 -14.10 12.43
N LEU A 59 -9.04 -13.55 13.63
CA LEU A 59 -7.82 -12.94 14.17
C LEU A 59 -7.16 -13.91 15.15
N VAL A 60 -5.84 -13.96 15.13
CA VAL A 60 -5.05 -14.83 16.01
C VAL A 60 -4.53 -14.02 17.18
N SER A 61 -4.80 -14.48 18.40
CA SER A 61 -4.24 -13.88 19.62
C SER A 61 -2.72 -13.90 19.59
N GLU A 62 -2.09 -12.87 20.13
CA GLU A 62 -0.63 -12.83 20.31
C GLU A 62 -0.08 -13.95 21.17
N GLN A 63 -0.91 -14.48 22.06
CA GLN A 63 -0.55 -15.63 22.92
C GLN A 63 -0.59 -16.98 22.21
N ALA A 64 -1.17 -17.04 21.00
CA ALA A 64 -1.28 -18.28 20.22
C ALA A 64 0.04 -18.56 19.47
N THR A 65 0.96 -19.29 20.11
CA THR A 65 2.29 -19.57 19.57
C THR A 65 2.32 -20.63 18.46
N ALA A 66 1.25 -21.43 18.34
CA ALA A 66 1.18 -22.51 17.35
C ALA A 66 1.00 -22.00 15.91
N VAL A 67 0.52 -20.77 15.73
CA VAL A 67 0.22 -20.12 14.45
C VAL A 67 1.02 -18.82 14.34
N ARG A 68 1.69 -18.62 13.24
CA ARG A 68 2.49 -17.41 13.00
C ARG A 68 1.69 -16.30 12.33
N ALA A 69 0.68 -16.65 11.54
CA ALA A 69 -0.22 -15.67 10.96
C ALA A 69 -0.97 -14.89 12.03
N LYS A 70 -1.17 -13.58 11.82
CA LYS A 70 -1.98 -12.73 12.72
C LYS A 70 -3.47 -12.74 12.39
N ALA A 71 -3.80 -13.10 11.16
CA ALA A 71 -5.19 -13.16 10.68
C ALA A 71 -5.31 -14.11 9.48
N LEU A 72 -6.51 -14.65 9.31
CA LEU A 72 -6.94 -15.33 8.10
C LEU A 72 -8.26 -14.70 7.62
N THR A 73 -8.36 -14.41 6.34
CA THR A 73 -9.61 -14.06 5.66
C THR A 73 -9.98 -15.18 4.71
N HIS A 74 -11.18 -15.73 4.83
CA HIS A 74 -11.75 -16.68 3.88
C HIS A 74 -12.57 -15.90 2.85
N ALA A 75 -11.92 -15.47 1.76
CA ALA A 75 -12.50 -14.51 0.82
C ALA A 75 -13.74 -15.06 0.10
N THR A 76 -13.72 -16.32 -0.31
CA THR A 76 -14.87 -17.01 -0.92
C THR A 76 -16.03 -17.20 0.05
N ALA A 77 -15.80 -17.30 1.36
CA ALA A 77 -16.86 -17.29 2.36
C ALA A 77 -17.40 -15.89 2.65
N LYS A 78 -16.61 -14.86 2.38
CA LYS A 78 -16.94 -13.48 2.70
C LYS A 78 -17.64 -12.74 1.57
N TRP A 79 -17.26 -13.00 0.33
CA TRP A 79 -17.75 -12.32 -0.85
C TRP A 79 -18.24 -13.30 -1.90
N GLN A 80 -19.55 -13.24 -2.20
CA GLN A 80 -20.19 -14.14 -3.16
C GLN A 80 -19.52 -14.07 -4.55
N TRP A 81 -19.22 -12.87 -5.04
CA TRP A 81 -18.57 -12.71 -6.34
C TRP A 81 -17.20 -13.39 -6.44
N VAL A 82 -16.45 -13.48 -5.31
CA VAL A 82 -15.18 -14.24 -5.28
C VAL A 82 -15.46 -15.74 -5.36
N ALA A 83 -16.51 -16.21 -4.70
CA ALA A 83 -16.91 -17.62 -4.76
C ALA A 83 -17.38 -18.01 -6.16
N ASP A 84 -18.15 -17.16 -6.81
CA ASP A 84 -18.66 -17.39 -8.15
C ASP A 84 -17.51 -17.47 -9.18
N GLU A 85 -16.51 -16.60 -9.05
CA GLU A 85 -15.32 -16.59 -9.90
C GLU A 85 -14.39 -17.79 -9.63
N ALA A 86 -14.22 -18.17 -8.36
CA ALA A 86 -13.40 -19.32 -8.00
C ALA A 86 -14.00 -20.65 -8.50
N GLY A 87 -15.30 -20.76 -8.54
CA GLY A 87 -16.03 -21.98 -8.89
C GLY A 87 -16.19 -22.95 -7.71
N PRO A 88 -16.82 -24.11 -7.95
CA PRO A 88 -17.15 -25.08 -6.90
C PRO A 88 -15.87 -25.67 -6.28
N ASP A 89 -15.92 -25.92 -4.97
CA ASP A 89 -14.86 -26.56 -4.16
C ASP A 89 -13.52 -25.81 -4.12
N ARG A 90 -13.43 -24.69 -4.83
CA ARG A 90 -12.25 -23.83 -4.86
C ARG A 90 -12.40 -22.65 -3.90
N HIS A 91 -11.39 -22.42 -3.08
CA HIS A 91 -11.41 -21.40 -2.06
C HIS A 91 -10.23 -20.45 -2.17
N VAL A 92 -10.50 -19.18 -1.90
CA VAL A 92 -9.48 -18.15 -1.74
C VAL A 92 -9.35 -17.81 -0.25
N VAL A 93 -8.19 -18.08 0.32
CA VAL A 93 -7.87 -17.73 1.71
C VAL A 93 -6.64 -16.83 1.73
N ARG A 94 -6.67 -15.80 2.55
CA ARG A 94 -5.58 -14.84 2.69
C ARG A 94 -5.10 -14.77 4.13
N LEU A 95 -3.81 -15.02 4.33
CA LEU A 95 -3.16 -14.92 5.64
C LEU A 95 -2.33 -13.65 5.72
N SER A 96 -2.26 -13.05 6.90
CA SER A 96 -1.46 -11.86 7.17
C SER A 96 -0.37 -12.16 8.16
N TYR A 97 0.87 -11.73 7.87
CA TYR A 97 2.07 -11.87 8.68
C TYR A 97 2.65 -10.50 9.04
N GLY A 98 3.58 -10.46 9.98
CA GLY A 98 4.22 -9.22 10.40
C GLY A 98 3.54 -8.65 11.65
N ARG A 99 3.75 -9.28 12.81
CA ARG A 99 3.47 -8.70 14.12
C ARG A 99 4.56 -7.69 14.42
N GLY A 100 4.20 -6.43 14.68
CA GLY A 100 5.17 -5.42 15.08
C GLY A 100 5.88 -5.83 16.39
N GLY A 101 7.21 -5.68 16.42
CA GLY A 101 8.06 -5.98 17.58
C GLY A 101 9.51 -5.65 17.25
N GLU A 102 10.35 -5.52 18.26
CA GLU A 102 11.74 -5.06 18.17
C GLU A 102 12.67 -5.98 17.35
N ASP A 103 12.27 -7.22 17.06
CA ASP A 103 13.08 -8.20 16.33
C ASP A 103 12.58 -8.46 14.90
N SER A 104 12.49 -7.39 14.11
CA SER A 104 12.11 -7.48 12.68
C SER A 104 13.04 -8.39 11.85
N ARG A 105 14.24 -8.71 12.34
CA ARG A 105 15.21 -9.59 11.67
C ARG A 105 14.77 -11.05 11.59
N PHE A 106 13.82 -11.46 12.42
CA PHE A 106 13.20 -12.79 12.41
C PHE A 106 11.73 -12.76 12.01
N SER A 107 11.31 -11.66 11.39
CA SER A 107 9.93 -11.50 10.92
C SER A 107 9.67 -12.45 9.75
N GLU A 108 8.51 -13.10 9.77
CA GLU A 108 8.01 -13.92 8.66
C GLU A 108 7.99 -13.13 7.35
N VAL A 109 7.88 -11.78 7.40
CA VAL A 109 7.90 -10.89 6.23
C VAL A 109 9.20 -11.00 5.44
N ALA A 110 10.33 -11.37 6.09
CA ALA A 110 11.62 -11.54 5.44
C ALA A 110 11.82 -12.91 4.77
N LEU A 111 10.93 -13.87 5.00
CA LEU A 111 11.01 -15.19 4.37
C LEU A 111 10.87 -15.09 2.85
N ALA A 112 11.53 -15.99 2.12
CA ALA A 112 11.29 -16.15 0.69
C ALA A 112 9.83 -16.58 0.45
N ASP A 113 9.27 -16.21 -0.71
CA ASP A 113 7.85 -16.45 -1.04
C ASP A 113 7.44 -17.92 -0.86
N GLU A 114 8.25 -18.85 -1.36
CA GLU A 114 8.00 -20.28 -1.21
C GLU A 114 7.97 -20.77 0.25
N GLN A 115 8.83 -20.20 1.09
CA GLN A 115 8.84 -20.49 2.53
C GLN A 115 7.58 -19.94 3.21
N LEU A 116 7.18 -18.72 2.80
CA LEU A 116 6.01 -18.07 3.35
C LEU A 116 4.71 -18.76 2.91
N ILE A 117 4.62 -19.21 1.64
CA ILE A 117 3.50 -20.02 1.14
C ILE A 117 3.41 -21.35 1.91
N THR A 118 4.54 -22.02 2.13
CA THR A 118 4.58 -23.28 2.91
C THR A 118 4.11 -23.06 4.35
N LEU A 119 4.55 -21.95 4.97
CA LEU A 119 4.08 -21.53 6.29
C LEU A 119 2.57 -21.25 6.28
N ALA A 120 2.08 -20.55 5.26
CA ALA A 120 0.68 -20.18 5.12
C ALA A 120 -0.25 -21.41 4.99
N LEU A 121 0.14 -22.43 4.23
CA LEU A 121 -0.60 -23.70 4.15
C LEU A 121 -0.69 -24.38 5.51
N ARG A 122 0.43 -24.44 6.26
CA ARG A 122 0.46 -25.00 7.60
C ARG A 122 -0.42 -24.23 8.58
N ASP A 123 -0.34 -22.90 8.55
CA ASP A 123 -1.12 -22.05 9.43
C ASP A 123 -2.60 -22.10 9.07
N ALA A 124 -2.94 -22.06 7.78
CA ALA A 124 -4.32 -22.19 7.31
C ALA A 124 -4.94 -23.55 7.76
N THR A 125 -4.19 -24.65 7.63
CA THR A 125 -4.62 -25.96 8.15
C THR A 125 -4.98 -25.88 9.63
N ARG A 126 -4.11 -25.31 10.47
CA ARG A 126 -4.35 -25.20 11.91
C ARG A 126 -5.51 -24.25 12.24
N MET A 127 -5.65 -23.17 11.47
CA MET A 127 -6.67 -22.17 11.70
C MET A 127 -8.06 -22.64 11.28
N THR A 128 -8.16 -23.41 10.20
CA THR A 128 -9.43 -23.90 9.67
C THR A 128 -9.82 -25.30 10.16
N ASP A 129 -8.86 -26.05 10.70
CA ASP A 129 -8.98 -27.47 11.01
C ASP A 129 -9.27 -28.33 9.76
N VAL A 130 -8.87 -27.83 8.59
CA VAL A 130 -8.96 -28.52 7.29
C VAL A 130 -7.55 -28.76 6.79
N PRO A 131 -7.15 -30.01 6.50
CA PRO A 131 -5.83 -30.30 5.96
C PRO A 131 -5.63 -29.63 4.59
N LEU A 132 -4.70 -28.67 4.52
CA LEU A 132 -4.29 -27.98 3.31
C LEU A 132 -2.82 -28.25 3.04
N THR A 133 -2.54 -28.84 1.90
CA THR A 133 -1.20 -29.24 1.46
C THR A 133 -0.87 -28.64 0.11
N ARG A 134 0.34 -28.86 -0.36
CA ARG A 134 0.72 -28.47 -1.73
C ARG A 134 -0.14 -29.11 -2.80
N ASN A 135 -0.70 -30.29 -2.56
CA ASN A 135 -1.58 -30.97 -3.52
C ASN A 135 -2.94 -30.25 -3.68
N ASN A 136 -3.37 -29.51 -2.68
CA ASN A 136 -4.59 -28.68 -2.75
C ASN A 136 -4.33 -27.32 -3.39
N LEU A 137 -3.07 -26.88 -3.47
CA LEU A 137 -2.71 -25.54 -3.92
C LEU A 137 -2.83 -25.45 -5.44
N VAL A 138 -3.71 -24.57 -5.90
CA VAL A 138 -3.90 -24.24 -7.33
C VAL A 138 -3.01 -23.07 -7.71
N ASP A 139 -2.97 -22.04 -6.84
CA ASP A 139 -2.16 -20.84 -7.06
C ASP A 139 -1.87 -20.13 -5.73
N ALA A 140 -0.83 -19.32 -5.70
CA ALA A 140 -0.49 -18.50 -4.53
C ALA A 140 0.22 -17.20 -4.94
N ASP A 141 -0.04 -16.16 -4.18
CA ASP A 141 0.64 -14.88 -4.34
C ASP A 141 1.09 -14.32 -2.98
N VAL A 142 2.22 -13.62 -2.98
CA VAL A 142 2.81 -12.99 -1.78
C VAL A 142 3.03 -11.51 -2.04
N VAL A 143 2.26 -10.69 -1.34
CA VAL A 143 2.38 -9.23 -1.41
C VAL A 143 2.95 -8.70 -0.09
N ARG A 144 4.00 -7.90 -0.18
CA ARG A 144 4.61 -7.21 0.96
C ARG A 144 4.30 -5.74 0.92
N TRP A 145 3.75 -5.25 2.02
CA TRP A 145 3.47 -3.84 2.21
C TRP A 145 4.41 -3.25 3.24
N ARG A 146 5.14 -2.23 2.84
CA ARG A 146 6.04 -1.46 3.71
C ARG A 146 5.41 -0.12 4.06
N GLY A 147 5.41 0.22 5.33
CA GLY A 147 4.95 1.55 5.76
C GLY A 147 3.46 1.81 5.59
N VAL A 148 2.63 0.78 5.50
CA VAL A 148 1.17 0.90 5.31
C VAL A 148 0.47 1.54 6.50
N LEU A 149 0.98 1.30 7.69
CA LEU A 149 0.49 1.93 8.91
C LEU A 149 1.48 3.04 9.31
N PRO A 150 0.97 4.20 9.75
CA PRO A 150 1.86 5.23 10.29
C PRO A 150 2.60 4.68 11.51
N ALA A 151 3.86 5.05 11.65
CA ALA A 151 4.60 4.76 12.87
C ALA A 151 3.90 5.44 14.04
N SER A 152 3.43 4.66 15.02
CA SER A 152 2.78 5.18 16.22
C SER A 152 3.80 5.64 17.26
N THR A 153 4.82 6.39 16.84
CA THR A 153 5.87 6.89 17.72
C THR A 153 5.47 8.20 18.41
N PRO A 154 5.89 8.41 19.67
CA PRO A 154 5.64 9.68 20.35
C PRO A 154 6.10 10.86 19.50
N GLY A 155 5.28 11.92 19.44
CA GLY A 155 5.59 13.13 18.67
C GLY A 155 5.38 13.02 17.15
N HIS A 156 4.87 11.90 16.64
CA HIS A 156 4.63 11.72 15.19
C HIS A 156 3.78 12.86 14.60
N ARG A 157 2.66 13.23 15.25
CA ARG A 157 1.79 14.33 14.77
C ARG A 157 2.54 15.66 14.66
N LYS A 158 3.40 15.96 15.62
CA LYS A 158 4.22 17.20 15.59
C LYS A 158 5.19 17.16 14.42
N ARG A 159 5.88 16.04 14.21
CA ARG A 159 6.79 15.87 13.05
C ARG A 159 6.08 16.00 11.71
N VAL A 160 4.86 15.44 11.59
CA VAL A 160 4.05 15.59 10.38
C VAL A 160 3.66 17.04 10.14
N GLN A 161 3.25 17.75 11.20
CA GLN A 161 2.92 19.17 11.10
C GLN A 161 4.14 20.00 10.66
N GLU A 162 5.28 19.81 11.30
CA GLU A 162 6.54 20.48 10.92
C GLU A 162 6.96 20.12 9.48
N PHE A 163 6.75 18.87 9.06
CA PHE A 163 7.00 18.44 7.70
C PHE A 163 6.13 19.21 6.70
N ARG A 164 4.82 19.31 6.97
CA ARG A 164 3.88 20.02 6.11
C ARG A 164 4.14 21.52 6.06
N GLU A 165 4.50 22.14 7.18
CA GLU A 165 4.89 23.54 7.24
C GLU A 165 6.06 23.83 6.31
N ARG A 166 7.08 22.97 6.32
CA ARG A 166 8.23 23.11 5.42
C ARG A 166 7.88 22.79 3.97
N ALA A 167 7.07 21.77 3.73
CA ALA A 167 6.60 21.43 2.39
C ALA A 167 5.75 22.56 1.77
N SER A 168 5.04 23.35 2.60
CA SER A 168 4.23 24.48 2.15
C SER A 168 5.07 25.65 1.58
N GLU A 169 6.40 25.67 1.82
CA GLU A 169 7.31 26.61 1.17
C GLU A 169 7.28 26.48 -0.37
N LEU A 170 6.91 25.30 -0.87
CA LEU A 170 6.75 25.05 -2.31
C LEU A 170 5.47 25.65 -2.89
N GLY A 171 4.56 26.18 -2.06
CA GLY A 171 3.36 26.92 -2.44
C GLY A 171 2.26 26.14 -3.17
N THR A 172 2.66 25.33 -4.16
CA THR A 172 1.75 24.63 -5.06
C THR A 172 1.66 23.13 -4.79
N LEU A 173 2.17 22.69 -3.62
CA LEU A 173 2.24 21.28 -3.23
C LEU A 173 1.36 20.99 -2.01
N SER A 174 0.64 19.87 -2.06
CA SER A 174 -0.01 19.28 -0.89
C SER A 174 0.39 17.82 -0.69
N THR A 175 0.41 17.36 0.57
CA THR A 175 0.74 15.99 0.93
C THR A 175 -0.39 15.37 1.74
N VAL A 176 -0.87 14.20 1.30
CA VAL A 176 -1.99 13.48 1.91
C VAL A 176 -1.64 12.01 2.11
N GLY A 177 -2.39 11.34 2.98
CA GLY A 177 -2.23 9.91 3.20
C GLY A 177 -2.27 9.51 4.67
N SER A 178 -2.41 8.21 4.92
CA SER A 178 -2.52 7.64 6.27
C SER A 178 -1.29 7.91 7.16
N TRP A 179 -0.11 8.06 6.57
CA TRP A 179 1.12 8.38 7.29
C TRP A 179 1.04 9.73 8.03
N ALA A 180 0.26 10.66 7.50
CA ALA A 180 0.05 12.00 8.06
C ALA A 180 -1.22 12.09 8.91
N ALA A 181 -2.31 11.50 8.42
CA ALA A 181 -3.65 11.58 9.03
C ALA A 181 -3.83 10.63 10.23
N GLY A 182 -3.08 9.54 10.27
CA GLY A 182 -3.28 8.43 11.19
C GLY A 182 -3.99 7.24 10.54
N SER A 183 -4.07 6.12 11.28
CA SER A 183 -4.71 4.89 10.79
C SER A 183 -6.22 5.05 10.72
N GLY A 184 -6.77 4.60 9.61
CA GLY A 184 -8.22 4.54 9.40
C GLY A 184 -8.71 5.44 8.28
N LEU A 185 -9.66 4.90 7.52
CA LEU A 185 -10.19 5.55 6.32
C LEU A 185 -10.80 6.93 6.62
N VAL A 186 -11.57 7.02 7.72
CA VAL A 186 -12.25 8.28 8.12
C VAL A 186 -11.23 9.40 8.41
N ALA A 187 -10.16 9.07 9.15
CA ALA A 187 -9.11 10.05 9.47
C ALA A 187 -8.40 10.52 8.19
N THR A 188 -8.05 9.59 7.31
CA THR A 188 -7.38 9.89 6.04
C THR A 188 -8.25 10.75 5.12
N VAL A 189 -9.55 10.42 5.00
CA VAL A 189 -10.48 11.19 4.16
C VAL A 189 -10.66 12.61 4.71
N ARG A 190 -10.88 12.76 6.03
CA ARG A 190 -11.03 14.08 6.66
C ARG A 190 -9.79 14.94 6.46
N ASP A 191 -8.62 14.42 6.74
CA ASP A 191 -7.36 15.13 6.54
C ASP A 191 -7.15 15.51 5.07
N THR A 192 -7.49 14.62 4.14
CA THR A 192 -7.40 14.92 2.71
C THR A 192 -8.29 16.10 2.33
N TYR A 193 -9.53 16.15 2.78
CA TYR A 193 -10.40 17.31 2.54
C TYR A 193 -9.80 18.60 3.09
N GLU A 194 -9.30 18.59 4.33
CA GLU A 194 -8.67 19.77 4.94
C GLU A 194 -7.45 20.26 4.14
N GLN A 195 -6.63 19.34 3.64
CA GLN A 195 -5.48 19.70 2.81
C GLN A 195 -5.89 20.22 1.45
N MET A 196 -6.93 19.64 0.84
CA MET A 196 -7.44 20.11 -0.45
C MET A 196 -8.10 21.49 -0.34
N ASP A 197 -8.86 21.76 0.70
CA ASP A 197 -9.45 23.07 0.94
C ASP A 197 -8.37 24.18 1.04
N ARG A 198 -7.26 23.88 1.73
CA ARG A 198 -6.11 24.79 1.80
C ARG A 198 -5.50 25.05 0.42
N LEU A 199 -5.27 23.98 -0.34
CA LEU A 199 -4.67 24.07 -1.66
C LEU A 199 -5.58 24.84 -2.63
N ILE A 200 -6.89 24.56 -2.62
CA ILE A 200 -7.89 25.25 -3.45
C ILE A 200 -7.98 26.73 -3.06
N THR A 201 -7.97 27.03 -1.77
CA THR A 201 -7.99 28.42 -1.29
C THR A 201 -6.75 29.19 -1.76
N HIS A 202 -5.57 28.58 -1.64
CA HIS A 202 -4.33 29.15 -2.18
C HIS A 202 -4.38 29.33 -3.68
N ALA A 203 -4.91 28.34 -4.41
CA ALA A 203 -5.09 28.42 -5.84
C ALA A 203 -6.01 29.58 -6.23
N ALA A 204 -7.17 29.73 -5.58
CA ALA A 204 -8.12 30.77 -5.86
C ALA A 204 -7.56 32.18 -5.61
N GLN A 205 -6.65 32.33 -4.65
CA GLN A 205 -6.01 33.61 -4.31
C GLN A 205 -4.87 33.98 -5.26
N ASN A 206 -4.20 32.99 -5.88
CA ASN A 206 -2.98 33.17 -6.66
C ASN A 206 -3.14 32.74 -8.13
N TRP A 207 -4.37 32.46 -8.56
CA TRP A 207 -4.65 32.06 -9.93
C TRP A 207 -4.58 33.26 -10.88
N GLU A 208 -3.41 33.54 -11.38
CA GLU A 208 -3.21 34.37 -12.56
C GLU A 208 -3.31 33.47 -13.81
N GLY A 209 -4.48 33.14 -14.28
CA GLY A 209 -4.76 32.20 -15.36
C GLY A 209 -3.54 31.70 -16.12
N VAL A 210 -3.23 30.42 -15.99
CA VAL A 210 -2.04 29.83 -16.61
C VAL A 210 -2.08 30.05 -18.11
N LYS A 211 -1.13 30.82 -18.62
CA LYS A 211 -0.81 30.79 -20.07
C LYS A 211 -0.23 29.39 -20.32
N ALA A 212 -0.92 28.58 -21.12
CA ALA A 212 -0.37 27.34 -21.60
C ALA A 212 1.05 27.62 -22.15
N PRO A 213 2.07 26.82 -21.76
CA PRO A 213 3.40 26.99 -22.30
C PRO A 213 3.31 26.96 -23.83
N GLU A 214 3.85 27.97 -24.50
CA GLU A 214 3.93 27.97 -25.95
C GLU A 214 4.57 26.66 -26.40
N PRO A 215 3.98 25.94 -27.36
CA PRO A 215 4.58 24.74 -27.90
C PRO A 215 6.01 25.08 -28.35
N LYS A 216 7.01 24.42 -27.77
CA LYS A 216 8.38 24.54 -28.30
C LYS A 216 8.31 24.23 -29.76
N GLN A 217 8.59 25.22 -30.61
CA GLN A 217 8.79 25.01 -32.04
C GLN A 217 9.89 23.94 -32.16
N ASP A 218 9.47 22.72 -32.51
CA ASP A 218 10.41 21.70 -32.88
C ASP A 218 11.29 22.27 -33.98
N ALA A 219 12.59 22.25 -33.76
CA ALA A 219 13.58 22.71 -34.71
C ALA A 219 13.36 21.96 -36.05
N ALA A 220 12.65 22.62 -36.94
CA ALA A 220 12.53 22.21 -38.33
C ALA A 220 13.94 22.23 -38.92
N GLY A 221 14.46 21.11 -39.33
CA GLY A 221 15.66 21.12 -40.14
C GLY A 221 16.57 19.90 -39.97
N ALA A 222 16.14 18.73 -40.42
CA ALA A 222 17.05 17.73 -40.94
C ALA A 222 16.66 17.45 -42.41
N PRO A 223 17.56 17.74 -43.39
CA PRO A 223 17.24 17.55 -44.82
C PRO A 223 17.18 16.07 -45.18
N GLY A 224 16.24 15.74 -46.05
CA GLY A 224 15.89 14.41 -46.48
C GLY A 224 17.05 13.55 -46.99
N ALA A 225 17.10 12.32 -46.54
CA ALA A 225 17.77 11.24 -47.19
C ALA A 225 16.85 10.62 -48.24
N LYS A 226 17.21 10.75 -49.52
CA LYS A 226 16.53 10.09 -50.64
C LYS A 226 16.69 8.56 -50.53
N PRO A 227 15.67 7.77 -50.84
CA PRO A 227 15.80 6.34 -50.99
C PRO A 227 16.61 6.04 -52.25
N LYS A 228 17.69 5.26 -52.13
CA LYS A 228 18.36 4.60 -53.28
C LYS A 228 17.51 3.41 -53.67
N GLY A 229 17.06 3.43 -54.93
CA GLY A 229 16.43 2.30 -55.54
C GLY A 229 17.39 1.19 -55.92
N ALA A 230 16.92 0.00 -55.92
CA ALA A 230 16.99 -1.09 -56.92
C ALA A 230 16.26 -2.29 -56.28
#